data_2c780e1c3e33185d66e6a83dcf3ca411
#
_entry.id   2c780e1c3e33185d66e6a83dcf3ca411
#
_cell.length_a   1.000
_cell.length_b   1.000
_cell.length_c   1.000
_cell.angle_alpha   90.00
_cell.angle_beta   90.00
_cell.angle_gamma   90.00
#
_symmetry.space_group_name_H-M   'P 1'
#
loop_
_entity.id
_entity.type
_entity.pdbx_description
1 polymer ?
#
loop_
_entity_poly.entity_id
_entity_poly.type
_entity_poly.pdbx_seq_one_letter_code
_entity_poly.pdbx_strand_id
1 'polypeptide(L)'
;MVEQLIRNQQVVGSSPIFSSILKVTERWLFFFTISTLFYHKLHYLSRKPKTQQNSTENAHLNVILLILLFYCDIILLLFDLKSDVMEKYISNSPKETENIASSLAKTLTGGEVIAFRGGLGMGKTCFTRGLAKGLCYNGDVTSPTFALINEYLGGRLNLYHFDMYRISTWEELYSSGFFEYIEEKGVVAAEWSENIENALPENTIYVEIKDLDQDKREILIYKKGKENETSQR
;
A
#
# COMPACT_ATOMS: atom_id res chain seq x y z
N MET A 1 -22.04 15.28 -13.03
CA MET A 1 -21.46 14.40 -11.98
C MET A 1 -20.01 14.77 -11.65
N VAL A 2 -19.13 14.98 -12.64
CA VAL A 2 -17.72 15.36 -12.44
C VAL A 2 -17.57 16.75 -11.80
N GLU A 3 -18.36 17.75 -12.22
CA GLU A 3 -18.30 19.11 -11.63
C GLU A 3 -18.79 19.18 -10.17
N GLN A 4 -19.66 18.31 -9.74
CA GLN A 4 -20.09 18.24 -8.34
C GLN A 4 -19.04 17.62 -7.42
N LEU A 5 -18.21 16.70 -7.96
CA LEU A 5 -17.05 16.14 -7.27
C LEU A 5 -15.96 17.20 -7.04
N ILE A 6 -15.76 18.10 -8.00
CA ILE A 6 -14.74 19.17 -7.94
C ILE A 6 -15.12 20.23 -6.90
N ARG A 7 -16.39 20.58 -6.75
CA ARG A 7 -16.86 21.56 -5.74
C ARG A 7 -16.75 21.08 -4.30
N ASN A 8 -16.82 19.78 -4.04
CA ASN A 8 -16.63 19.22 -2.71
C ASN A 8 -15.16 19.14 -2.26
N GLN A 9 -14.21 19.44 -3.17
CA GLN A 9 -12.77 19.40 -2.86
C GLN A 9 -12.25 20.58 -2.03
N GLN A 10 -13.00 21.67 -1.91
CA GLN A 10 -12.55 22.86 -1.15
C GLN A 10 -12.74 22.74 0.37
N VAL A 11 -13.36 21.68 0.87
CA VAL A 11 -13.69 21.51 2.30
C VAL A 11 -12.84 20.46 3.02
N VAL A 12 -12.08 19.63 2.27
CA VAL A 12 -11.21 18.61 2.89
C VAL A 12 -9.78 18.95 2.57
N GLY A 13 -9.00 19.34 3.59
CA GLY A 13 -7.59 19.68 3.47
C GLY A 13 -6.82 18.61 2.68
N SER A 14 -5.97 19.06 1.78
CA SER A 14 -5.18 18.27 0.86
C SER A 14 -4.30 17.24 1.58
N SER A 15 -4.80 16.02 1.80
CA SER A 15 -3.92 14.93 2.22
C SER A 15 -3.13 14.43 1.00
N PRO A 16 -1.83 14.12 1.14
CA PRO A 16 -1.00 13.60 0.06
C PRO A 16 -1.58 12.33 -0.60
N ILE A 17 -2.33 11.54 0.16
CA ILE A 17 -3.00 10.30 -0.30
C ILE A 17 -4.12 10.62 -1.30
N PHE A 18 -4.89 11.69 -1.09
CA PHE A 18 -5.98 12.06 -1.98
C PHE A 18 -5.46 12.54 -3.34
N SER A 19 -4.32 13.25 -3.35
CA SER A 19 -3.68 13.68 -4.60
C SER A 19 -3.10 12.50 -5.40
N SER A 20 -2.64 11.44 -4.73
CA SER A 20 -2.14 10.23 -5.40
C SER A 20 -3.26 9.37 -5.97
N ILE A 21 -4.39 9.24 -5.27
CA ILE A 21 -5.58 8.53 -5.78
C ILE A 21 -6.16 9.26 -7.00
N LEU A 22 -6.24 10.59 -6.95
CA LEU A 22 -6.74 11.39 -8.08
C LEU A 22 -5.85 11.23 -9.32
N LYS A 23 -4.52 11.23 -9.15
CA LYS A 23 -3.56 10.99 -10.23
C LYS A 23 -3.65 9.58 -10.82
N VAL A 24 -3.98 8.58 -10.01
CA VAL A 24 -4.20 7.21 -10.47
C VAL A 24 -5.49 7.12 -11.29
N THR A 25 -6.59 7.72 -10.82
CA THR A 25 -7.88 7.69 -11.55
C THR A 25 -7.82 8.49 -12.86
N GLU A 26 -7.14 9.64 -12.91
CA GLU A 26 -6.93 10.39 -14.16
C GLU A 26 -6.09 9.59 -15.17
N ARG A 27 -5.08 8.85 -14.70
CA ARG A 27 -4.27 7.97 -15.55
C ARG A 27 -5.06 6.78 -16.07
N TRP A 28 -5.89 6.14 -15.24
CA TRP A 28 -6.79 5.06 -15.67
C TRP A 28 -7.79 5.55 -16.73
N LEU A 29 -8.36 6.73 -16.57
CA LEU A 29 -9.24 7.36 -17.55
C LEU A 29 -8.52 7.64 -18.87
N PHE A 30 -7.29 8.14 -18.82
CA PHE A 30 -6.46 8.38 -19.99
C PHE A 30 -6.13 7.07 -20.74
N PHE A 31 -5.72 6.01 -20.03
CA PHE A 31 -5.47 4.69 -20.58
C PHE A 31 -6.73 4.07 -21.20
N PHE A 32 -7.85 4.15 -20.50
CA PHE A 32 -9.11 3.63 -20.99
C PHE A 32 -9.54 4.35 -22.27
N THR A 33 -9.35 5.67 -22.33
CA THR A 33 -9.68 6.49 -23.50
C THR A 33 -8.79 6.15 -24.69
N ILE A 34 -7.48 6.02 -24.51
CA ILE A 34 -6.53 5.62 -25.57
C ILE A 34 -6.82 4.21 -26.05
N SER A 35 -7.04 3.26 -25.14
CA SER A 35 -7.35 1.87 -25.46
C SER A 35 -8.66 1.76 -26.26
N THR A 36 -9.68 2.54 -25.92
CA THR A 36 -10.97 2.57 -26.62
C THR A 36 -10.85 3.19 -28.01
N LEU A 37 -10.11 4.29 -28.16
CA LEU A 37 -9.82 4.90 -29.45
C LEU A 37 -9.04 3.97 -30.37
N PHE A 38 -8.09 3.22 -29.81
CA PHE A 38 -7.29 2.25 -30.53
C PHE A 38 -8.12 1.04 -30.96
N TYR A 39 -8.98 0.51 -30.07
CA TYR A 39 -9.92 -0.56 -30.41
C TYR A 39 -10.86 -0.17 -31.54
N HIS A 40 -11.44 1.03 -31.52
CA HIS A 40 -12.29 1.53 -32.60
C HIS A 40 -11.53 1.68 -33.92
N LYS A 41 -10.28 2.13 -33.89
CA LYS A 41 -9.44 2.25 -35.09
C LYS A 41 -9.05 0.88 -35.67
N LEU A 42 -8.68 -0.09 -34.81
CA LEU A 42 -8.43 -1.48 -35.21
C LEU A 42 -9.67 -2.13 -35.82
N HIS A 43 -10.82 -1.96 -35.22
CA HIS A 43 -12.09 -2.48 -35.71
C HIS A 43 -12.52 -1.83 -37.03
N TYR A 44 -12.23 -0.52 -37.21
CA TYR A 44 -12.45 0.17 -38.49
C TYR A 44 -11.55 -0.40 -39.61
N LEU A 45 -10.27 -0.62 -39.34
CA LEU A 45 -9.30 -1.15 -40.30
C LEU A 45 -9.56 -2.60 -40.65
N SER A 46 -10.03 -3.44 -39.72
CA SER A 46 -10.39 -4.83 -39.95
C SER A 46 -11.61 -5.01 -40.88
N ARG A 47 -12.42 -3.98 -41.04
CA ARG A 47 -13.58 -3.99 -41.93
C ARG A 47 -13.29 -3.52 -43.37
N LYS A 48 -12.06 -2.97 -43.64
CA LYS A 48 -11.67 -2.61 -45.00
C LYS A 48 -11.40 -3.87 -45.85
N PRO A 49 -11.85 -3.93 -47.10
CA PRO A 49 -11.52 -5.03 -47.99
C PRO A 49 -10.01 -5.13 -48.19
N LYS A 50 -9.50 -6.37 -48.25
CA LYS A 50 -8.06 -6.67 -48.38
C LYS A 50 -7.35 -5.98 -49.55
N THR A 51 -8.10 -5.60 -50.59
CA THR A 51 -7.59 -4.87 -51.77
C THR A 51 -7.29 -3.40 -51.51
N GLN A 52 -7.67 -2.83 -50.36
CA GLN A 52 -7.41 -1.44 -49.96
C GLN A 52 -6.49 -1.31 -48.74
N GLN A 53 -5.94 -2.41 -48.23
CA GLN A 53 -4.95 -2.37 -47.13
C GLN A 53 -3.56 -2.15 -47.70
N ASN A 54 -3.06 -0.93 -47.63
CA ASN A 54 -1.68 -0.61 -48.00
C ASN A 54 -0.71 -1.19 -46.97
N SER A 55 0.39 -1.81 -47.45
CA SER A 55 1.45 -2.37 -46.60
C SER A 55 2.08 -1.32 -45.64
N THR A 56 2.08 -0.06 -46.05
CA THR A 56 2.53 1.10 -45.25
C THR A 56 1.61 1.42 -44.06
N GLU A 57 0.28 1.30 -44.22
CA GLU A 57 -0.67 1.50 -43.08
C GLU A 57 -0.49 0.47 -41.97
N ASN A 58 -0.24 -0.81 -42.35
CA ASN A 58 0.04 -1.88 -41.39
C ASN A 58 1.40 -1.68 -40.68
N ALA A 59 2.41 -1.17 -41.37
CA ALA A 59 3.69 -0.87 -40.77
C ALA A 59 3.58 0.28 -39.75
N HIS A 60 2.86 1.34 -40.06
CA HIS A 60 2.59 2.45 -39.11
C HIS A 60 1.79 1.99 -37.90
N LEU A 61 0.82 1.08 -38.07
CA LEU A 61 0.06 0.54 -36.96
C LEU A 61 0.93 -0.28 -35.99
N ASN A 62 1.81 -1.11 -36.55
CA ASN A 62 2.74 -1.93 -35.76
C ASN A 62 3.74 -1.04 -34.98
N VAL A 63 4.21 0.05 -35.57
CA VAL A 63 5.10 1.01 -34.89
C VAL A 63 4.36 1.71 -33.73
N ILE A 64 3.13 2.15 -33.95
CA ILE A 64 2.30 2.75 -32.88
C ILE A 64 2.04 1.76 -31.75
N LEU A 65 1.77 0.49 -32.06
CA LEU A 65 1.57 -0.56 -31.07
C LEU A 65 2.85 -0.79 -30.23
N LEU A 66 4.01 -0.86 -30.88
CA LEU A 66 5.30 -0.99 -30.21
C LEU A 66 5.59 0.20 -29.28
N ILE A 67 5.29 1.42 -29.73
CA ILE A 67 5.45 2.64 -28.91
C ILE A 67 4.53 2.57 -27.69
N LEU A 68 3.28 2.17 -27.86
CA LEU A 68 2.31 2.04 -26.75
C LEU A 68 2.72 0.96 -25.74
N LEU A 69 3.22 -0.19 -26.20
CA LEU A 69 3.74 -1.24 -25.33
C LEU A 69 4.97 -0.73 -24.56
N PHE A 70 5.91 -0.05 -25.22
CA PHE A 70 7.09 0.54 -24.59
C PHE A 70 6.72 1.60 -23.53
N TYR A 71 5.72 2.45 -23.82
CA TYR A 71 5.20 3.40 -22.82
C TYR A 71 4.50 2.69 -21.66
N CYS A 72 3.81 1.58 -21.91
CA CYS A 72 3.18 0.78 -20.86
C CYS A 72 4.24 0.18 -19.92
N ASP A 73 5.32 -0.37 -20.48
CA ASP A 73 6.46 -0.90 -19.70
C ASP A 73 7.17 0.18 -18.89
N ILE A 74 7.38 1.37 -19.49
CA ILE A 74 7.97 2.51 -18.74
C ILE A 74 7.04 2.96 -17.60
N ILE A 75 5.74 2.99 -17.81
CA ILE A 75 4.80 3.39 -16.77
C ILE A 75 4.74 2.34 -15.66
N LEU A 76 4.78 1.05 -15.99
CA LEU A 76 4.89 -0.04 -15.01
C LEU A 76 6.20 0.08 -14.23
N LEU A 77 7.32 0.33 -14.91
CA LEU A 77 8.62 0.57 -14.28
C LEU A 77 8.61 1.80 -13.35
N LEU A 78 7.97 2.90 -13.76
CA LEU A 78 7.81 4.11 -12.94
C LEU A 78 6.83 3.89 -11.78
N PHE A 79 5.91 2.94 -11.90
CA PHE A 79 5.02 2.53 -10.83
C PHE A 79 5.75 1.66 -9.81
N ASP A 80 6.62 0.75 -10.26
CA ASP A 80 7.50 -0.05 -9.40
C ASP A 80 8.52 0.82 -8.64
N LEU A 81 9.13 1.81 -9.33
CA LEU A 81 10.03 2.80 -8.70
C LEU A 81 9.32 3.67 -7.65
N LYS A 82 7.98 3.75 -7.68
CA LYS A 82 7.18 4.50 -6.71
C LYS A 82 6.82 3.68 -5.46
N SER A 83 7.13 2.37 -5.44
CA SER A 83 6.92 1.51 -4.27
C SER A 83 7.86 1.87 -3.11
N ASP A 84 8.95 2.59 -3.36
CA ASP A 84 9.95 2.99 -2.36
C ASP A 84 9.68 4.40 -1.78
N VAL A 85 8.47 4.95 -1.94
CA VAL A 85 8.15 6.27 -1.39
C VAL A 85 8.01 6.17 0.12
N MET A 86 8.98 6.76 0.82
CA MET A 86 8.88 7.03 2.25
C MET A 86 7.90 8.19 2.47
N GLU A 87 6.79 7.93 3.13
CA GLU A 87 5.83 8.95 3.55
C GLU A 87 6.12 9.38 4.98
N LYS A 88 6.25 10.69 5.18
CA LYS A 88 6.51 11.28 6.49
C LYS A 88 5.30 12.08 6.96
N TYR A 89 4.86 11.81 8.17
CA TYR A 89 3.76 12.51 8.82
C TYR A 89 4.19 13.07 10.17
N ILE A 90 3.60 14.19 10.54
CA ILE A 90 3.65 14.72 11.91
C ILE A 90 2.23 14.59 12.48
N SER A 91 2.12 13.87 13.58
CA SER A 91 0.90 13.73 14.35
C SER A 91 1.01 14.58 15.61
N ASN A 92 0.01 15.40 15.91
CA ASN A 92 -0.02 16.26 17.08
C ASN A 92 -0.93 15.72 18.20
N SER A 93 -1.52 14.56 17.99
CA SER A 93 -2.41 13.92 18.96
C SER A 93 -2.59 12.42 18.67
N PRO A 94 -2.98 11.61 19.66
CA PRO A 94 -3.35 10.21 19.43
C PRO A 94 -4.43 10.06 18.34
N LYS A 95 -5.37 11.02 18.27
CA LYS A 95 -6.43 11.03 17.27
C LYS A 95 -5.89 11.20 15.84
N GLU A 96 -4.90 12.07 15.65
CA GLU A 96 -4.24 12.23 14.34
C GLU A 96 -3.47 10.98 13.97
N THR A 97 -2.78 10.34 14.91
CA THR A 97 -2.11 9.04 14.71
C THR A 97 -3.11 7.98 14.22
N GLU A 98 -4.27 7.86 14.88
CA GLU A 98 -5.35 6.96 14.45
C GLU A 98 -5.86 7.29 13.03
N ASN A 99 -6.00 8.58 12.69
CA ASN A 99 -6.47 8.99 11.37
C ASN A 99 -5.47 8.65 10.26
N ILE A 100 -4.17 8.84 10.50
CA ILE A 100 -3.09 8.44 9.57
C ILE A 100 -3.14 6.93 9.34
N ALA A 101 -3.19 6.15 10.41
CA ALA A 101 -3.30 4.69 10.34
C ALA A 101 -4.57 4.22 9.63
N SER A 102 -5.71 4.87 9.89
CA SER A 102 -6.99 4.57 9.23
C SER A 102 -6.93 4.85 7.73
N SER A 103 -6.18 5.87 7.32
CA SER A 103 -5.98 6.19 5.90
C SER A 103 -5.11 5.13 5.22
N LEU A 104 -4.02 4.67 5.85
CA LEU A 104 -3.22 3.54 5.39
C LEU A 104 -4.08 2.28 5.26
N ALA A 105 -4.86 1.95 6.30
CA ALA A 105 -5.68 0.74 6.31
C ALA A 105 -6.68 0.66 5.15
N LYS A 106 -7.17 1.78 4.63
CA LYS A 106 -8.08 1.82 3.46
C LYS A 106 -7.40 1.38 2.16
N THR A 107 -6.08 1.45 2.08
CA THR A 107 -5.30 1.04 0.90
C THR A 107 -4.92 -0.44 0.92
N LEU A 108 -5.01 -1.10 2.08
CA LEU A 108 -4.65 -2.51 2.24
C LEU A 108 -5.66 -3.41 1.54
N THR A 109 -5.17 -4.50 0.98
CA THR A 109 -5.95 -5.47 0.19
C THR A 109 -6.04 -6.84 0.84
N GLY A 110 -5.21 -7.07 1.88
CA GLY A 110 -5.08 -8.32 2.62
C GLY A 110 -3.81 -9.09 2.26
N GLY A 111 -3.19 -9.70 3.28
CA GLY A 111 -1.89 -10.36 3.19
C GLY A 111 -0.69 -9.42 3.42
N GLU A 112 -0.94 -8.15 3.77
CA GLU A 112 0.16 -7.24 4.11
C GLU A 112 0.60 -7.43 5.57
N VAL A 113 1.92 -7.29 5.77
CA VAL A 113 2.54 -7.21 7.10
C VAL A 113 2.93 -5.75 7.36
N ILE A 114 2.49 -5.21 8.49
CA ILE A 114 2.86 -3.90 9.00
C ILE A 114 3.83 -4.10 10.16
N ALA A 115 5.08 -3.74 9.95
CA ALA A 115 6.16 -3.88 10.92
C ALA A 115 6.40 -2.56 11.65
N PHE A 116 6.07 -2.51 12.94
CA PHE A 116 6.32 -1.34 13.76
C PHE A 116 7.74 -1.29 14.28
N ARG A 117 8.35 -0.11 14.16
CA ARG A 117 9.62 0.25 14.78
C ARG A 117 9.42 1.43 15.74
N GLY A 118 10.07 1.38 16.87
CA GLY A 118 10.00 2.42 17.89
C GLY A 118 9.84 1.84 19.29
N GLY A 119 10.35 2.58 20.27
CA GLY A 119 10.40 2.18 21.67
C GLY A 119 9.05 2.00 22.34
N LEU A 120 9.10 1.73 23.64
CA LEU A 120 7.90 1.64 24.48
C LEU A 120 7.18 3.00 24.55
N GLY A 121 5.85 3.01 24.49
CA GLY A 121 5.05 4.23 24.62
C GLY A 121 5.00 5.12 23.38
N MET A 122 5.68 4.77 22.28
CA MET A 122 5.71 5.59 21.05
C MET A 122 4.37 5.71 20.34
N GLY A 123 3.38 4.83 20.62
CA GLY A 123 2.05 4.90 20.03
C GLY A 123 1.75 3.79 19.01
N LYS A 124 2.51 2.68 19.00
CA LYS A 124 2.28 1.54 18.10
C LYS A 124 0.85 0.99 18.22
N THR A 125 0.40 0.72 19.45
CA THR A 125 -0.97 0.27 19.72
C THR A 125 -2.03 1.33 19.33
N CYS A 126 -1.71 2.63 19.47
CA CYS A 126 -2.57 3.71 18.99
C CYS A 126 -2.71 3.68 17.46
N PHE A 127 -1.61 3.45 16.76
CA PHE A 127 -1.61 3.27 15.31
C PHE A 127 -2.42 2.03 14.91
N THR A 128 -2.24 0.89 15.60
CA THR A 128 -3.03 -0.34 15.39
C THR A 128 -4.53 -0.12 15.59
N ARG A 129 -4.92 0.71 16.57
CA ARG A 129 -6.32 1.13 16.76
C ARG A 129 -6.86 1.87 15.53
N GLY A 130 -6.05 2.74 14.94
CA GLY A 130 -6.38 3.41 13.69
C GLY A 130 -6.49 2.46 12.50
N LEU A 131 -5.60 1.45 12.38
CA LEU A 131 -5.69 0.40 11.37
C LEU A 131 -7.01 -0.37 11.50
N ALA A 132 -7.32 -0.87 12.68
CA ALA A 132 -8.56 -1.61 12.95
C ALA A 132 -9.80 -0.81 12.52
N LYS A 133 -9.84 0.49 12.88
CA LYS A 133 -10.91 1.39 12.47
C LYS A 133 -11.00 1.57 10.96
N GLY A 134 -9.86 1.72 10.27
CA GLY A 134 -9.83 1.83 8.80
C GLY A 134 -10.21 0.53 8.09
N LEU A 135 -10.05 -0.61 8.76
CA LEU A 135 -10.52 -1.93 8.34
C LEU A 135 -11.98 -2.21 8.73
N CYS A 136 -12.70 -1.20 9.25
CA CYS A 136 -14.10 -1.30 9.68
C CYS A 136 -14.35 -2.24 10.87
N TYR A 137 -13.34 -2.49 11.71
CA TYR A 137 -13.54 -3.15 13.00
C TYR A 137 -14.05 -2.16 14.04
N ASN A 138 -15.11 -2.53 14.78
CA ASN A 138 -15.81 -1.66 15.71
C ASN A 138 -15.59 -2.01 17.20
N GLY A 139 -14.74 -2.99 17.50
CA GLY A 139 -14.41 -3.39 18.87
C GLY A 139 -13.23 -2.61 19.46
N ASP A 140 -12.90 -2.93 20.69
CA ASP A 140 -11.75 -2.37 21.39
C ASP A 140 -10.45 -2.99 20.90
N VAL A 141 -9.41 -2.17 20.80
CA VAL A 141 -8.05 -2.59 20.40
C VAL A 141 -7.10 -2.33 21.57
N THR A 142 -6.47 -3.39 22.04
CA THR A 142 -5.53 -3.39 23.16
C THR A 142 -4.16 -3.90 22.74
N SER A 143 -3.11 -3.63 23.52
CA SER A 143 -1.80 -4.20 23.28
C SER A 143 -1.80 -5.71 23.61
N PRO A 144 -1.18 -6.58 22.78
CA PRO A 144 -1.08 -8.01 23.04
C PRO A 144 0.10 -8.40 23.93
N THR A 145 0.70 -7.48 24.69
CA THR A 145 1.93 -7.67 25.49
C THR A 145 1.92 -8.94 26.35
N PHE A 146 0.75 -9.36 26.82
CA PHE A 146 0.61 -10.58 27.63
C PHE A 146 0.10 -11.80 26.86
N ALA A 147 -0.59 -11.58 25.74
CA ALA A 147 -1.23 -12.63 24.95
C ALA A 147 -0.42 -13.08 23.74
N LEU A 148 0.66 -12.35 23.38
CA LEU A 148 1.46 -12.48 22.16
C LEU A 148 0.72 -12.03 20.89
N ILE A 149 -0.55 -12.40 20.73
CA ILE A 149 -1.43 -12.03 19.60
C ILE A 149 -2.81 -11.62 20.10
N ASN A 150 -3.38 -10.60 19.48
CA ASN A 150 -4.80 -10.28 19.52
C ASN A 150 -5.37 -10.34 18.12
N GLU A 151 -6.52 -11.00 17.97
CA GLU A 151 -7.26 -11.10 16.71
C GLU A 151 -8.45 -10.14 16.71
N TYR A 152 -8.55 -9.34 15.66
CA TYR A 152 -9.66 -8.41 15.43
C TYR A 152 -10.41 -8.83 14.17
N LEU A 153 -11.47 -9.60 14.37
CA LEU A 153 -12.24 -10.26 13.32
C LEU A 153 -13.54 -9.51 13.03
N GLY A 154 -14.07 -9.64 11.80
CA GLY A 154 -15.36 -9.08 11.40
C GLY A 154 -15.29 -7.67 10.83
N GLY A 155 -14.11 -7.14 10.56
CA GLY A 155 -13.91 -5.97 9.72
C GLY A 155 -13.92 -6.31 8.22
N ARG A 156 -13.55 -5.35 7.37
CA ARG A 156 -13.36 -5.56 5.93
C ARG A 156 -12.25 -6.58 5.65
N LEU A 157 -11.20 -6.55 6.46
CA LEU A 157 -10.13 -7.54 6.56
C LEU A 157 -9.93 -7.85 8.04
N ASN A 158 -9.52 -9.07 8.35
CA ASN A 158 -9.07 -9.43 9.68
C ASN A 158 -7.76 -8.73 9.99
N LEU A 159 -7.56 -8.32 11.23
CA LEU A 159 -6.31 -7.72 11.71
C LEU A 159 -5.75 -8.59 12.83
N TYR A 160 -4.51 -9.03 12.68
CA TYR A 160 -3.76 -9.84 13.61
C TYR A 160 -2.64 -9.00 14.21
N HIS A 161 -2.75 -8.69 15.50
CA HIS A 161 -1.82 -7.80 16.21
C HIS A 161 -0.90 -8.60 17.10
N PHE A 162 0.38 -8.64 16.74
CA PHE A 162 1.44 -9.34 17.44
C PHE A 162 2.32 -8.39 18.27
N ASP A 163 2.79 -8.86 19.41
CA ASP A 163 3.89 -8.25 20.17
C ASP A 163 5.09 -9.22 20.21
N MET A 164 6.10 -8.91 19.39
CA MET A 164 7.29 -9.73 19.20
C MET A 164 8.40 -9.44 20.24
N TYR A 165 8.11 -8.67 21.29
CA TYR A 165 9.12 -8.28 22.30
C TYR A 165 9.84 -9.48 22.94
N ARG A 166 9.12 -10.59 23.16
CA ARG A 166 9.64 -11.78 23.80
C ARG A 166 10.16 -12.84 22.85
N ILE A 167 9.98 -12.66 21.55
CA ILE A 167 10.47 -13.59 20.54
C ILE A 167 11.97 -13.34 20.35
N SER A 168 12.77 -14.39 20.57
CA SER A 168 14.23 -14.33 20.48
C SER A 168 14.81 -15.46 19.60
N THR A 169 14.05 -16.51 19.33
CA THR A 169 14.47 -17.65 18.52
C THR A 169 13.50 -17.96 17.38
N TRP A 170 13.97 -18.70 16.39
CA TRP A 170 13.14 -19.17 15.28
C TRP A 170 12.06 -20.15 15.75
N GLU A 171 12.37 -20.99 16.74
CA GLU A 171 11.44 -21.97 17.32
C GLU A 171 10.28 -21.27 18.03
N GLU A 172 10.56 -20.19 18.76
CA GLU A 172 9.53 -19.36 19.40
C GLU A 172 8.65 -18.69 18.36
N LEU A 173 9.25 -18.10 17.31
CA LEU A 173 8.52 -17.47 16.22
C LEU A 173 7.63 -18.48 15.49
N TYR A 174 8.17 -19.66 15.15
CA TYR A 174 7.40 -20.71 14.50
C TYR A 174 6.23 -21.17 15.38
N SER A 175 6.49 -21.39 16.69
CA SER A 175 5.46 -21.83 17.65
C SER A 175 4.39 -20.76 17.93
N SER A 176 4.64 -19.51 17.56
CA SER A 176 3.68 -18.41 17.73
C SER A 176 2.52 -18.44 16.69
N GLY A 177 2.64 -19.24 15.63
CA GLY A 177 1.70 -19.26 14.53
C GLY A 177 1.86 -18.08 13.55
N PHE A 178 2.93 -17.29 13.67
CA PHE A 178 3.12 -16.07 12.86
C PHE A 178 3.05 -16.32 11.35
N PHE A 179 3.63 -17.44 10.89
CA PHE A 179 3.67 -17.77 9.47
C PHE A 179 2.29 -18.14 8.93
N GLU A 180 1.47 -18.83 9.72
CA GLU A 180 0.10 -19.18 9.37
C GLU A 180 -0.76 -17.93 9.18
N TYR A 181 -0.61 -16.93 10.06
CA TYR A 181 -1.32 -15.66 9.94
C TYR A 181 -0.86 -14.81 8.75
N ILE A 182 0.41 -14.92 8.32
CA ILE A 182 0.89 -14.26 7.09
C ILE A 182 0.23 -14.88 5.85
N GLU A 183 0.00 -16.19 5.84
CA GLU A 183 -0.63 -16.89 4.70
C GLU A 183 -2.14 -16.59 4.61
N GLU A 184 -2.77 -16.17 5.69
CA GLU A 184 -4.15 -15.73 5.68
C GLU A 184 -4.32 -14.38 4.94
N LYS A 185 -5.50 -14.18 4.35
CA LYS A 185 -5.84 -12.91 3.67
C LYS A 185 -6.21 -11.79 4.64
N GLY A 186 -5.56 -11.74 5.79
CA GLY A 186 -5.69 -10.69 6.78
C GLY A 186 -4.55 -9.66 6.68
N VAL A 187 -4.50 -8.75 7.63
CA VAL A 187 -3.40 -7.81 7.84
C VAL A 187 -2.71 -8.19 9.14
N VAL A 188 -1.39 -8.39 9.10
CA VAL A 188 -0.59 -8.62 10.29
C VAL A 188 0.05 -7.31 10.72
N ALA A 189 -0.09 -6.94 11.99
CA ALA A 189 0.56 -5.79 12.61
C ALA A 189 1.49 -6.28 13.72
N ALA A 190 2.82 -6.15 13.53
CA ALA A 190 3.82 -6.68 14.44
C ALA A 190 4.55 -5.55 15.16
N GLU A 191 4.37 -5.44 16.48
CA GLU A 191 5.20 -4.59 17.36
C GLU A 191 6.53 -5.31 17.65
N TRP A 192 7.62 -4.54 17.84
CA TRP A 192 8.98 -5.06 18.05
C TRP A 192 9.47 -5.93 16.89
N SER A 193 9.16 -5.50 15.69
CA SER A 193 9.43 -6.25 14.45
C SER A 193 10.92 -6.44 14.16
N GLU A 194 11.79 -5.66 14.78
CA GLU A 194 13.25 -5.81 14.72
C GLU A 194 13.72 -7.19 15.23
N ASN A 195 12.98 -7.81 16.15
CA ASN A 195 13.29 -9.15 16.65
C ASN A 195 13.06 -10.26 15.63
N ILE A 196 12.24 -9.98 14.61
CA ILE A 196 11.85 -10.93 13.58
C ILE A 196 12.15 -10.41 12.17
N GLU A 197 13.06 -9.46 12.03
CA GLU A 197 13.39 -8.78 10.75
C GLU A 197 13.64 -9.76 9.60
N ASN A 198 14.36 -10.84 9.86
CA ASN A 198 14.70 -11.87 8.86
C ASN A 198 13.53 -12.77 8.45
N ALA A 199 12.40 -12.69 9.16
CA ALA A 199 11.19 -13.46 8.89
C ALA A 199 10.13 -12.63 8.17
N LEU A 200 10.33 -11.33 8.04
CA LEU A 200 9.38 -10.42 7.43
C LEU A 200 9.37 -10.60 5.90
N PRO A 201 8.18 -10.64 5.25
CA PRO A 201 8.06 -10.66 3.81
C PRO A 201 8.69 -9.44 3.13
N GLU A 202 9.15 -9.59 1.89
CA GLU A 202 9.75 -8.48 1.10
C GLU A 202 8.80 -7.27 0.93
N ASN A 203 7.50 -7.52 0.88
CA ASN A 203 6.48 -6.48 0.69
C ASN A 203 5.99 -5.83 2.00
N THR A 204 6.71 -6.06 3.11
CA THR A 204 6.39 -5.50 4.43
C THR A 204 6.34 -3.97 4.39
N ILE A 205 5.32 -3.42 5.03
CA ILE A 205 5.16 -1.99 5.26
C ILE A 205 5.75 -1.66 6.63
N TYR A 206 6.79 -0.85 6.66
CA TYR A 206 7.40 -0.39 7.90
C TYR A 206 6.72 0.88 8.38
N VAL A 207 6.42 0.94 9.68
CA VAL A 207 5.88 2.11 10.36
C VAL A 207 6.81 2.44 11.52
N GLU A 208 7.63 3.47 11.33
CA GLU A 208 8.54 3.96 12.36
C GLU A 208 7.91 5.15 13.08
N ILE A 209 7.79 5.08 14.40
CA ILE A 209 7.19 6.14 15.22
C ILE A 209 8.24 6.66 16.18
N LYS A 210 8.49 7.97 16.08
CA LYS A 210 9.42 8.71 16.94
C LYS A 210 8.69 9.76 17.77
N ASP A 211 9.09 9.89 19.00
CA ASP A 211 8.65 11.00 19.86
C ASP A 211 9.34 12.30 19.41
N LEU A 212 8.55 13.35 19.27
CA LEU A 212 9.09 14.70 19.03
C LEU A 212 8.91 15.60 20.25
N ASP A 213 7.73 15.56 20.89
CA ASP A 213 7.41 16.35 22.08
C ASP A 213 6.00 15.94 22.56
N GLN A 214 5.80 15.74 23.88
CA GLN A 214 4.53 15.41 24.53
C GLN A 214 3.64 14.48 23.67
N ASP A 215 2.62 15.05 22.99
CA ASP A 215 1.69 14.32 22.14
C ASP A 215 2.10 14.29 20.66
N LYS A 216 3.23 14.92 20.31
CA LYS A 216 3.73 14.95 18.93
C LYS A 216 4.53 13.72 18.57
N ARG A 217 4.21 13.15 17.41
CA ARG A 217 4.93 12.00 16.84
C ARG A 217 5.33 12.28 15.42
N GLU A 218 6.54 11.88 15.06
CA GLU A 218 6.94 11.70 13.67
C GLU A 218 6.65 10.26 13.29
N ILE A 219 5.95 10.07 12.18
CA ILE A 219 5.56 8.76 11.67
C ILE A 219 6.12 8.64 10.26
N LEU A 220 6.97 7.65 10.04
CA LEU A 220 7.50 7.30 8.72
C LEU A 220 6.85 6.00 8.28
N ILE A 221 6.28 6.00 7.06
CA ILE A 221 5.67 4.82 6.46
C ILE A 221 6.41 4.54 5.16
N TYR A 222 6.98 3.34 5.02
CA TYR A 222 7.74 2.97 3.83
C TYR A 222 7.75 1.46 3.60
N LYS A 223 8.05 1.05 2.35
CA LYS A 223 8.40 -0.32 2.03
C LYS A 223 9.91 -0.39 1.83
N LYS A 224 10.53 -1.45 2.33
CA LYS A 224 11.95 -1.69 2.10
C LYS A 224 12.11 -2.12 0.64
N GLY A 225 12.85 -1.36 -0.17
CA GLY A 225 13.19 -1.76 -1.54
C GLY A 225 14.00 -3.05 -1.53
N LYS A 226 13.97 -3.81 -2.61
CA LYS A 226 14.90 -4.93 -2.81
C LYS A 226 16.31 -4.36 -2.80
N GLU A 227 17.02 -4.48 -1.68
CA GLU A 227 18.45 -4.21 -1.65
C GLU A 227 19.11 -5.17 -2.65
N ASN A 228 19.77 -4.60 -3.66
CA ASN A 228 20.53 -5.39 -4.61
C ASN A 228 21.51 -6.27 -3.82
N GLU A 229 21.37 -7.59 -3.90
CA GLU A 229 22.25 -8.62 -3.32
C GLU A 229 23.71 -8.57 -3.85
N THR A 230 24.14 -7.43 -4.37
CA THR A 230 25.42 -7.29 -5.09
C THR A 230 26.55 -6.70 -4.24
N SER A 231 26.40 -6.55 -2.93
CA SER A 231 27.43 -5.91 -2.07
C SER A 231 28.04 -6.80 -0.99
N GLN A 232 27.97 -8.13 -1.12
CA GLN A 232 28.78 -9.05 -0.30
C GLN A 232 29.36 -10.17 -1.17
N ARG A 233 30.42 -9.83 -1.89
CA ARG A 233 31.45 -10.79 -2.37
C ARG A 233 32.82 -10.18 -2.21
#